data_80e6fe8300e5075b25e9394acd41deda
#
_entry.id   80e6fe8300e5075b25e9394acd41deda
#
_cell.length_a   1.000
_cell.length_b   1.000
_cell.length_c   1.000
_cell.angle_alpha   90.00
_cell.angle_beta   90.00
_cell.angle_gamma   90.00
#
_symmetry.space_group_name_H-M   'P 1'
#
loop_
_entity.id
_entity.type
_entity.pdbx_description
1 polymer ?
#
loop_
_entity_poly.entity_id
_entity_poly.type
_entity_poly.pdbx_seq_one_letter_code
_entity_poly.pdbx_strand_id
1 'polypeptide(L)'
;FGPGSVAEASVAGALGDTVIAGQIDRLVITQDAVLIVDYKTGRLASTNVNETPVAYVRQLAAYRDVLSEIYRDRPISCALLWTDIPYLVEVPQNLLDTHSTAMRGNHAA
;
A
#
# COMPACT_ATOMS: atom_id res chain seq x y z
N PHE A 1 -16.33 1.36 -4.12
CA PHE A 1 -15.68 0.05 -4.14
C PHE A 1 -16.75 -1.01 -4.35
N GLY A 2 -16.49 -2.03 -5.11
CA GLY A 2 -17.49 -3.02 -5.50
C GLY A 2 -17.23 -4.40 -4.92
N PRO A 3 -17.71 -5.45 -5.59
CA PRO A 3 -17.47 -6.83 -5.18
C PRO A 3 -15.97 -7.10 -5.00
N GLY A 4 -15.62 -7.88 -4.00
CA GLY A 4 -14.23 -8.16 -3.64
C GLY A 4 -13.60 -7.12 -2.73
N SER A 5 -14.33 -6.06 -2.38
CA SER A 5 -13.82 -5.02 -1.47
C SER A 5 -14.04 -5.42 -0.02
N VAL A 6 -12.97 -5.31 0.79
CA VAL A 6 -13.00 -5.62 2.22
C VAL A 6 -12.54 -4.40 3.00
N ALA A 7 -13.41 -3.87 3.88
CA ALA A 7 -13.06 -2.77 4.76
C ALA A 7 -12.30 -3.31 5.98
N GLU A 8 -11.28 -2.55 6.40
CA GLU A 8 -10.52 -2.84 7.61
C GLU A 8 -9.91 -4.24 7.62
N ALA A 9 -9.22 -4.60 6.53
CA ALA A 9 -8.56 -5.89 6.43
C ALA A 9 -7.31 -5.92 7.32
N SER A 10 -7.22 -6.90 8.21
CA SER A 10 -6.01 -7.13 8.99
C SER A 10 -4.95 -7.80 8.13
N VAL A 11 -3.70 -7.36 8.28
CA VAL A 11 -2.58 -7.93 7.56
C VAL A 11 -1.44 -8.22 8.54
N ALA A 12 -0.81 -9.38 8.35
CA ALA A 12 0.37 -9.74 9.13
C ALA A 12 1.27 -10.65 8.29
N GLY A 13 2.56 -10.46 8.40
CA GLY A 13 3.53 -11.29 7.70
C GLY A 13 4.94 -10.91 8.06
N ALA A 14 5.89 -11.67 7.53
CA ALA A 14 7.31 -11.41 7.76
C ALA A 14 8.00 -11.11 6.43
N LEU A 15 8.82 -10.07 6.43
CA LEU A 15 9.68 -9.70 5.30
C LEU A 15 11.12 -9.81 5.79
N GLY A 16 11.74 -10.97 5.54
CA GLY A 16 13.03 -11.27 6.16
C GLY A 16 12.87 -11.33 7.68
N ASP A 17 13.64 -10.51 8.39
CA ASP A 17 13.60 -10.43 9.85
C ASP A 17 12.57 -9.42 10.37
N THR A 18 11.89 -8.72 9.48
CA THR A 18 10.93 -7.68 9.86
C THR A 18 9.52 -8.25 9.89
N VAL A 19 8.84 -8.11 11.02
CA VAL A 19 7.43 -8.48 11.16
C VAL A 19 6.58 -7.26 10.83
N ILE A 20 5.63 -7.46 9.90
CA ILE A 20 4.68 -6.43 9.49
C ILE A 20 3.31 -6.85 9.99
N ALA A 21 2.66 -5.97 10.74
CA ALA A 21 1.29 -6.19 11.19
C ALA A 21 0.55 -4.86 11.21
N GLY A 22 -0.72 -4.89 10.81
CA GLY A 22 -1.53 -3.68 10.80
C GLY A 22 -2.87 -3.90 10.15
N GLN A 23 -3.52 -2.80 9.82
CA GLN A 23 -4.83 -2.80 9.19
C GLN A 23 -4.82 -1.98 7.92
N ILE A 24 -5.40 -2.54 6.87
CA ILE A 24 -5.64 -1.86 5.60
C ILE A 24 -7.07 -1.33 5.65
N ASP A 25 -7.26 -0.03 5.42
CA ASP A 25 -8.58 0.59 5.51
C ASP A 25 -9.56 0.03 4.49
N ARG A 26 -9.06 -0.24 3.28
CA ARG A 26 -9.85 -0.87 2.23
C ARG A 26 -8.96 -1.73 1.34
N LEU A 27 -9.36 -2.95 1.15
CA LEU A 27 -8.65 -3.90 0.29
C LEU A 27 -9.61 -4.36 -0.80
N VAL A 28 -9.23 -4.17 -2.05
CA VAL A 28 -10.02 -4.61 -3.19
C VAL A 28 -9.28 -5.74 -3.88
N ILE A 29 -9.89 -6.92 -3.90
CA ILE A 29 -9.31 -8.11 -4.50
C ILE A 29 -10.17 -8.49 -5.69
N THR A 30 -9.57 -8.47 -6.87
CA THR A 30 -10.20 -8.96 -8.08
C THR A 30 -9.40 -10.14 -8.61
N GLN A 31 -9.93 -10.79 -9.63
CA GLN A 31 -9.24 -11.89 -10.29
C GLN A 31 -7.90 -11.45 -10.90
N ASP A 32 -7.80 -10.19 -11.31
CA ASP A 32 -6.66 -9.67 -12.05
C ASP A 32 -5.71 -8.80 -11.24
N ALA A 33 -6.14 -8.30 -10.10
CA ALA A 33 -5.36 -7.31 -9.35
C ALA A 33 -5.80 -7.22 -7.89
N VAL A 34 -4.92 -6.62 -7.07
CA VAL A 34 -5.24 -6.25 -5.69
C VAL A 34 -4.96 -4.76 -5.53
N LEU A 35 -5.86 -4.04 -4.89
CA LEU A 35 -5.68 -2.62 -4.58
C LEU A 35 -5.76 -2.40 -3.08
N ILE A 36 -4.73 -1.78 -2.54
CA ILE A 36 -4.67 -1.35 -1.14
C ILE A 36 -5.03 0.13 -1.10
N VAL A 37 -6.02 0.51 -0.30
CA VAL A 37 -6.40 1.91 -0.12
C VAL A 37 -6.25 2.28 1.34
N ASP A 38 -5.53 3.35 1.62
CA ASP A 38 -5.35 3.90 2.94
C ASP A 38 -6.05 5.26 3.01
N TYR A 39 -6.91 5.44 4.00
CA TYR A 39 -7.68 6.68 4.18
C TYR A 39 -6.87 7.69 4.97
N LYS A 40 -6.80 8.92 4.46
CA LYS A 40 -6.13 10.03 5.13
C LYS A 40 -7.13 11.14 5.40
N THR A 41 -7.17 11.62 6.64
CA THR A 41 -7.97 12.78 6.99
C THR A 41 -7.21 14.04 6.62
N GLY A 42 -7.93 15.15 6.51
CA GLY A 42 -7.36 16.43 6.12
C GLY A 42 -7.32 16.60 4.60
N ARG A 43 -6.63 17.63 4.18
CA ARG A 43 -6.49 17.98 2.77
C ARG A 43 -5.21 17.48 2.20
N LEU A 44 -5.25 17.08 0.94
CA LEU A 44 -4.04 16.82 0.19
C LEU A 44 -3.22 18.12 0.08
N ALA A 45 -1.99 18.11 0.59
CA ALA A 45 -1.13 19.28 0.61
C ALA A 45 -0.54 19.59 -0.77
N SER A 46 -0.39 18.58 -1.61
CA SER A 46 0.19 18.71 -2.95
C SER A 46 -0.35 17.62 -3.84
N THR A 47 -0.57 17.95 -5.12
CA THR A 47 -0.93 16.95 -6.13
C THR A 47 0.29 16.20 -6.68
N ASN A 48 1.50 16.62 -6.29
CA ASN A 48 2.72 15.92 -6.68
C ASN A 48 2.91 14.69 -5.79
N VAL A 49 2.75 13.51 -6.37
CA VAL A 49 2.83 12.25 -5.62
C VAL A 49 4.21 12.03 -5.00
N ASN A 50 5.27 12.63 -5.57
CA ASN A 50 6.62 12.53 -5.02
C ASN A 50 6.78 13.31 -3.71
N GLU A 51 5.83 14.18 -3.38
CA GLU A 51 5.80 14.91 -2.11
C GLU A 51 4.96 14.20 -1.04
N THR A 52 4.48 13.00 -1.34
CA THR A 52 3.77 12.18 -0.33
C THR A 52 4.69 11.89 0.85
N PRO A 53 4.23 12.07 2.09
CA PRO A 53 5.04 11.76 3.27
C PRO A 53 5.62 10.35 3.21
N VAL A 54 6.91 10.25 3.48
CA VAL A 54 7.66 8.98 3.37
C VAL A 54 7.02 7.89 4.25
N ALA A 55 6.53 8.26 5.44
CA ALA A 55 5.90 7.30 6.34
C ALA A 55 4.70 6.60 5.69
N TYR A 56 3.91 7.33 4.90
CA TYR A 56 2.76 6.75 4.21
C TYR A 56 3.20 5.79 3.12
N VAL A 57 4.21 6.18 2.35
CA VAL A 57 4.75 5.34 1.28
C VAL A 57 5.35 4.06 1.84
N ARG A 58 6.10 4.16 2.95
CA ARG A 58 6.69 2.99 3.62
C ARG A 58 5.64 2.02 4.11
N GLN A 59 4.57 2.53 4.70
CA GLN A 59 3.48 1.68 5.19
C GLN A 59 2.82 0.92 4.04
N LEU A 60 2.49 1.63 2.96
CA LEU A 60 1.89 1.00 1.78
C LEU A 60 2.83 -0.02 1.15
N ALA A 61 4.11 0.31 1.03
CA ALA A 61 5.11 -0.59 0.47
C ALA A 61 5.22 -1.87 1.29
N ALA A 62 5.20 -1.77 2.62
CA ALA A 62 5.26 -2.93 3.50
C ALA A 62 4.02 -3.83 3.32
N TYR A 63 2.83 -3.24 3.28
CA TYR A 63 1.60 -4.01 3.06
C TYR A 63 1.58 -4.66 1.68
N ARG A 64 1.99 -3.92 0.64
CA ARG A 64 2.11 -4.48 -0.71
C ARG A 64 3.03 -5.70 -0.71
N ASP A 65 4.18 -5.60 -0.07
CA ASP A 65 5.17 -6.68 -0.08
C ASP A 65 4.65 -7.92 0.65
N VAL A 66 3.95 -7.75 1.77
CA VAL A 66 3.32 -8.87 2.48
C VAL A 66 2.25 -9.52 1.59
N LEU A 67 1.37 -8.71 0.98
CA LEU A 67 0.31 -9.26 0.15
C LEU A 67 0.85 -9.89 -1.14
N SER A 68 1.99 -9.45 -1.63
CA SER A 68 2.64 -10.08 -2.80
C SER A 68 3.03 -11.53 -2.53
N GLU A 69 3.28 -11.89 -1.28
CA GLU A 69 3.54 -13.28 -0.90
C GLU A 69 2.29 -14.14 -0.94
N ILE A 70 1.12 -13.51 -0.74
CA ILE A 70 -0.17 -14.19 -0.73
C ILE A 70 -0.77 -14.25 -2.14
N TYR A 71 -0.74 -13.13 -2.86
CA TYR A 71 -1.32 -13.00 -4.19
C TYR A 71 -0.22 -12.90 -5.24
N ARG A 72 0.50 -14.02 -5.44
CA ARG A 72 1.68 -14.06 -6.31
C ARG A 72 1.35 -13.95 -7.80
N ASP A 73 0.10 -14.18 -8.16
CA ASP A 73 -0.36 -14.26 -9.55
C ASP A 73 -0.94 -12.95 -10.08
N ARG A 74 -0.94 -11.89 -9.27
CA ARG A 74 -1.56 -10.63 -9.69
C ARG A 74 -0.82 -9.43 -9.11
N PRO A 75 -0.85 -8.28 -9.83
CA PRO A 75 -0.22 -7.06 -9.35
C PRO A 75 -0.95 -6.48 -8.16
N ILE A 76 -0.19 -5.80 -7.29
CA ILE A 76 -0.74 -5.13 -6.12
C ILE A 76 -0.43 -3.64 -6.23
N SER A 77 -1.48 -2.84 -6.29
CA SER A 77 -1.40 -1.37 -6.36
C SER A 77 -1.79 -0.77 -5.03
N CYS A 78 -1.30 0.43 -4.77
CA CYS A 78 -1.57 1.17 -3.55
C CYS A 78 -2.08 2.57 -3.88
N ALA A 79 -3.02 3.06 -3.08
CA ALA A 79 -3.57 4.40 -3.22
C ALA A 79 -3.85 5.01 -1.86
N LEU A 80 -3.81 6.34 -1.81
CA LEU A 80 -4.24 7.13 -0.66
C LEU A 80 -5.56 7.80 -1.03
N LEU A 81 -6.55 7.73 -0.15
CA LEU A 81 -7.81 8.43 -0.31
C LEU A 81 -7.89 9.52 0.74
N TRP A 82 -7.84 10.77 0.29
CA TRP A 82 -8.02 11.94 1.15
C TRP A 82 -9.50 12.21 1.31
N THR A 83 -9.98 12.30 2.55
CA THR A 83 -11.42 12.25 2.83
C THR A 83 -12.09 13.60 3.01
N ASP A 84 -11.37 14.66 3.41
CA ASP A 84 -11.97 15.97 3.62
C ASP A 84 -12.47 16.59 2.31
N ILE A 85 -11.62 16.54 1.28
CA ILE A 85 -12.02 16.79 -0.10
C ILE A 85 -11.65 15.51 -0.83
N PRO A 86 -12.62 14.66 -1.19
CA PRO A 86 -12.33 13.34 -1.70
C PRO A 86 -11.40 13.37 -2.90
N TYR A 87 -10.24 12.74 -2.76
CA TYR A 87 -9.25 12.68 -3.81
C TYR A 87 -8.43 11.39 -3.66
N LEU A 88 -8.48 10.54 -4.68
CA LEU A 88 -7.75 9.27 -4.70
C LEU A 88 -6.44 9.46 -5.45
N VAL A 89 -5.34 9.16 -4.78
CA VAL A 89 -4.00 9.26 -5.37
C VAL A 89 -3.38 7.88 -5.42
N GLU A 90 -3.16 7.34 -6.61
CA GLU A 90 -2.42 6.11 -6.76
C GLU A 90 -0.93 6.38 -6.54
N VAL A 91 -0.28 5.56 -5.72
CA VAL A 91 1.15 5.66 -5.46
C VAL A 91 1.89 4.77 -6.46
N PRO A 92 2.77 5.34 -7.31
CA PRO A 92 3.44 4.56 -8.35
C PRO A 92 4.33 3.46 -7.78
N GLN A 93 4.45 2.35 -8.51
CA GLN A 93 5.25 1.21 -8.08
C GLN A 93 6.72 1.58 -7.84
N ASN A 94 7.29 2.44 -8.69
CA ASN A 94 8.68 2.87 -8.51
C ASN A 94 8.90 3.61 -7.18
N LEU A 95 7.91 4.38 -6.74
CA LEU A 95 8.01 5.07 -5.45
C LEU A 95 7.89 4.09 -4.29
N LEU A 96 6.98 3.12 -4.41
CA LEU A 96 6.86 2.05 -3.42
C LEU A 96 8.15 1.24 -3.34
N ASP A 97 8.77 0.92 -4.47
CA ASP A 97 10.00 0.15 -4.52
C ASP A 97 11.15 0.87 -3.81
N THR A 98 11.22 2.20 -3.95
CA THR A 98 12.25 3.01 -3.29
C THR A 98 12.20 2.85 -1.76
N HIS A 99 11.01 2.63 -1.20
CA HIS A 99 10.80 2.54 0.24
C HIS A 99 10.46 1.12 0.70
N SER A 100 10.60 0.13 -0.17
CA SER A 100 10.27 -1.25 0.15
C SER A 100 11.30 -1.85 1.10
N THR A 101 10.84 -2.45 2.19
CA THR A 101 11.69 -3.18 3.13
C THR A 101 12.33 -4.40 2.46
N ALA A 102 11.57 -5.10 1.61
CA ALA A 102 12.07 -6.26 0.89
C ALA A 102 13.21 -5.88 -0.08
N MET A 103 13.04 -4.77 -0.81
CA MET A 103 14.07 -4.28 -1.73
C MET A 103 15.33 -3.87 -0.98
N ARG A 104 15.18 -3.18 0.15
CA ARG A 104 16.34 -2.78 0.96
C ARG A 104 17.04 -3.98 1.59
N GLY A 105 16.27 -5.00 2.00
CA GLY A 105 16.83 -6.24 2.50
C GLY A 105 17.70 -6.93 1.45
N ASN A 106 17.27 -6.95 0.20
CA ASN A 106 18.04 -7.50 -0.90
C ASN A 106 19.33 -6.70 -1.14
N HIS A 107 19.30 -5.40 -1.00
CA HIS A 107 20.50 -4.56 -1.15
C HIS A 107 21.48 -4.74 0.00
N ALA A 108 21.00 -5.03 1.19
CA ALA A 108 21.83 -5.24 2.36
C ALA A 108 22.59 -6.56 2.31
N ALA A 109 22.08 -7.49 1.55
CA ALA A 109 22.73 -8.76 1.33
C ALA A 109 23.83 -8.63 0.29
#